data_bc072c4e8e8ad1cb822517cafbfa5a7c
#
_entry.id   bc072c4e8e8ad1cb822517cafbfa5a7c
#
_cell.length_a   1.000
_cell.length_b   1.000
_cell.length_c   1.000
_cell.angle_alpha   90.00
_cell.angle_beta   90.00
_cell.angle_gamma   90.00
#
_symmetry.space_group_name_H-M   'P 1'
#
loop_
_entity.id
_entity.type
_entity.pdbx_description
1 polymer ?
#
loop_
_entity_poly.entity_id
_entity_poly.type
_entity_poly.pdbx_seq_one_letter_code
_entity_poly.pdbx_strand_id
1 'polypeptide(L)'
;GALAQPVERAAETYESGRLGAALLALELGDAHASGQLLLADNLPIEASAPEITPEPTAEPSPEPTPEPTEEPTEEPTPEPTSEPTPEPTPEATPEPTSEPTPEIVPFTDDTGMEIRNKTDLEADIAALMAEPLTQRLSAEGPQILIIHTHGTEAYLPAAGEEYTPSDPYRTTDPERSVIRVGDVLCSVLEEYGLRVLHDRTLYDYPSYTGSYERAAASIEAYLAEYPDIALVLDVHRDAIGDESTVYKTCAAGSGMAQVMLVCGTDEYLEHPLWRENLKLALAMQAAAVSADGALMRPIHLAPERYNQQYTTGSLIIEVGTNGNTLSEALAAAELFGRAAGEMLASLAAPG
;
A
#
# COMPACT_ATOMS: atom_id res chain seq x y z
N GLY A 1 -3.22 20.92 -40.35
CA GLY A 1 -3.30 19.44 -40.46
C GLY A 1 -2.15 18.72 -39.78
N ALA A 2 -1.06 19.39 -39.43
CA ALA A 2 0.14 18.73 -38.85
C ALA A 2 0.28 18.91 -37.32
N LEU A 3 -0.61 19.66 -36.70
CA LEU A 3 -0.59 19.91 -35.24
C LEU A 3 -1.71 19.18 -34.46
N ALA A 4 -2.66 18.52 -35.15
CA ALA A 4 -3.75 17.78 -34.50
C ALA A 4 -3.35 16.35 -34.07
N GLN A 5 -2.42 15.71 -34.78
CA GLN A 5 -1.98 14.34 -34.50
C GLN A 5 -1.29 14.13 -33.13
N PRO A 6 -0.46 15.04 -32.62
CA PRO A 6 0.16 14.85 -31.32
C PRO A 6 -0.81 14.93 -30.13
N VAL A 7 -1.86 15.74 -30.29
CA VAL A 7 -2.88 15.93 -29.23
C VAL A 7 -3.83 14.75 -29.15
N GLU A 8 -4.26 14.20 -30.28
CA GLU A 8 -5.08 12.98 -30.31
C GLU A 8 -4.31 11.77 -29.75
N ARG A 9 -3.02 11.65 -30.09
CA ARG A 9 -2.21 10.55 -29.58
C ARG A 9 -1.92 10.67 -28.08
N ALA A 10 -1.77 11.89 -27.56
CA ALA A 10 -1.63 12.15 -26.12
C ALA A 10 -2.95 11.86 -25.37
N ALA A 11 -4.11 12.19 -25.97
CA ALA A 11 -5.41 11.88 -25.38
C ALA A 11 -5.68 10.36 -25.36
N GLU A 12 -5.37 9.65 -26.44
CA GLU A 12 -5.52 8.19 -26.48
C GLU A 12 -4.58 7.48 -25.50
N THR A 13 -3.37 7.98 -25.31
CA THR A 13 -2.41 7.44 -24.32
C THR A 13 -2.88 7.74 -22.91
N TYR A 14 -3.47 8.89 -22.67
CA TYR A 14 -4.01 9.27 -21.37
C TYR A 14 -5.23 8.40 -20.99
N GLU A 15 -6.18 8.19 -21.92
CA GLU A 15 -7.36 7.33 -21.68
C GLU A 15 -6.96 5.86 -21.53
N SER A 16 -5.99 5.35 -22.32
CA SER A 16 -5.51 3.97 -22.15
C SER A 16 -4.72 3.77 -20.86
N GLY A 17 -3.96 4.79 -20.40
CA GLY A 17 -3.28 4.76 -19.11
C GLY A 17 -4.26 4.68 -17.94
N ARG A 18 -5.37 5.41 -18.01
CA ARG A 18 -6.42 5.36 -17.00
C ARG A 18 -7.18 4.02 -16.98
N LEU A 19 -7.43 3.45 -18.15
CA LEU A 19 -8.03 2.12 -18.27
C LEU A 19 -7.09 1.04 -17.73
N GLY A 20 -5.78 1.16 -17.96
CA GLY A 20 -4.78 0.26 -17.43
C GLY A 20 -4.69 0.33 -15.90
N ALA A 21 -4.67 1.55 -15.34
CA ALA A 21 -4.69 1.74 -13.89
C ALA A 21 -5.97 1.18 -13.23
N ALA A 22 -7.12 1.36 -13.89
CA ALA A 22 -8.39 0.81 -13.41
C ALA A 22 -8.43 -0.73 -13.51
N LEU A 23 -7.85 -1.31 -14.56
CA LEU A 23 -7.75 -2.76 -14.71
C LEU A 23 -6.77 -3.37 -13.70
N LEU A 24 -5.66 -2.69 -13.42
CA LEU A 24 -4.71 -3.14 -12.42
C LEU A 24 -5.28 -3.03 -11.00
N ALA A 25 -6.02 -1.97 -10.69
CA ALA A 25 -6.72 -1.83 -9.44
C ALA A 25 -7.75 -2.98 -9.25
N LEU A 26 -8.39 -3.45 -10.33
CA LEU A 26 -9.23 -4.64 -10.34
C LEU A 26 -8.42 -5.93 -10.16
N GLU A 27 -7.27 -6.07 -10.80
CA GLU A 27 -6.40 -7.23 -10.66
C GLU A 27 -5.75 -7.31 -9.27
N LEU A 28 -5.51 -6.16 -8.63
CA LEU A 28 -4.98 -6.05 -7.26
C LEU A 28 -6.08 -6.04 -6.18
N GLY A 29 -7.34 -6.30 -6.53
CA GLY A 29 -8.45 -6.39 -5.59
C GLY A 29 -9.05 -5.05 -5.19
N ASP A 30 -8.79 -3.98 -5.94
CA ASP A 30 -9.26 -2.65 -5.63
C ASP A 30 -10.42 -2.17 -6.52
N ALA A 31 -11.61 -2.74 -6.28
CA ALA A 31 -12.83 -2.35 -6.99
C ALA A 31 -13.25 -0.88 -6.73
N HIS A 32 -12.81 -0.28 -5.61
CA HIS A 32 -13.17 1.10 -5.25
C HIS A 32 -12.38 2.13 -6.06
N ALA A 33 -11.08 1.92 -6.29
CA ALA A 33 -10.25 2.79 -7.11
C ALA A 33 -10.72 2.82 -8.58
N SER A 34 -11.12 1.66 -9.11
CA SER A 34 -11.61 1.55 -10.50
C SER A 34 -12.85 2.38 -10.79
N GLY A 35 -13.80 2.45 -9.84
CA GLY A 35 -15.06 3.19 -10.00
C GLY A 35 -14.87 4.70 -9.89
N GLN A 36 -13.90 5.17 -9.11
CA GLN A 36 -13.71 6.61 -8.87
C GLN A 36 -12.78 7.26 -9.90
N LEU A 37 -11.79 6.55 -10.43
CA LEU A 37 -10.97 7.03 -11.55
C LEU A 37 -11.77 7.36 -12.80
N LEU A 38 -12.91 6.67 -13.02
CA LEU A 38 -13.81 6.93 -14.15
C LEU A 38 -14.77 8.11 -13.93
N LEU A 39 -14.96 8.59 -12.68
CA LEU A 39 -15.89 9.65 -12.33
C LEU A 39 -15.27 11.04 -12.11
N ALA A 40 -13.95 11.16 -12.09
CA ALA A 40 -13.24 12.39 -11.75
C ALA A 40 -13.11 13.44 -12.88
N ASP A 41 -13.63 13.17 -14.09
CA ASP A 41 -13.34 13.96 -15.30
C ASP A 41 -14.30 15.11 -15.61
N ASN A 42 -15.13 15.58 -14.67
CA ASN A 42 -16.12 16.62 -14.98
C ASN A 42 -16.04 17.90 -14.10
N LEU A 43 -14.87 18.36 -13.73
CA LEU A 43 -14.73 19.69 -13.13
C LEU A 43 -13.68 20.53 -13.85
N PRO A 44 -14.04 21.73 -14.37
CA PRO A 44 -13.08 22.65 -14.96
C PRO A 44 -12.20 23.26 -13.85
N ILE A 45 -10.90 23.21 -14.04
CA ILE A 45 -9.92 23.90 -13.17
C ILE A 45 -9.91 25.38 -13.56
N GLU A 46 -10.60 26.21 -12.81
CA GLU A 46 -10.31 27.65 -12.79
C GLU A 46 -9.31 27.95 -11.69
N ALA A 47 -8.11 28.32 -12.10
CA ALA A 47 -7.07 28.81 -11.20
C ALA A 47 -7.44 30.22 -10.73
N SER A 48 -7.81 30.36 -9.45
CA SER A 48 -7.89 31.64 -8.75
C SER A 48 -6.98 31.58 -7.53
N ALA A 49 -5.94 32.40 -7.52
CA ALA A 49 -5.09 32.61 -6.36
C ALA A 49 -5.88 33.30 -5.24
N PRO A 50 -5.73 32.93 -3.96
CA PRO A 50 -6.39 33.64 -2.87
C PRO A 50 -5.63 34.92 -2.52
N GLU A 51 -6.34 36.06 -2.57
CA GLU A 51 -5.93 37.34 -1.99
C GLU A 51 -6.05 37.26 -0.46
N ILE A 52 -4.96 37.56 0.22
CA ILE A 52 -4.91 37.62 1.70
C ILE A 52 -5.51 38.94 2.15
N THR A 53 -6.67 38.90 2.80
CA THR A 53 -7.23 40.06 3.53
C THR A 53 -7.11 39.79 5.04
N PRO A 54 -6.63 40.76 5.87
CA PRO A 54 -6.45 40.55 7.30
C PRO A 54 -7.78 40.57 8.07
N GLU A 55 -7.89 39.66 9.01
CA GLU A 55 -8.98 39.45 9.95
C GLU A 55 -9.15 40.69 10.92
N PRO A 56 -10.39 41.11 11.22
CA PRO A 56 -10.63 42.01 12.36
C PRO A 56 -10.86 41.22 13.65
N THR A 57 -10.12 41.60 14.67
CA THR A 57 -10.21 41.16 16.06
C THR A 57 -11.61 41.44 16.63
N ALA A 58 -12.32 40.42 17.10
CA ALA A 58 -13.58 40.56 17.83
C ALA A 58 -13.33 40.45 19.34
N GLU A 59 -13.84 41.42 20.11
CA GLU A 59 -13.87 41.45 21.57
C GLU A 59 -14.92 40.46 22.13
N PRO A 60 -14.73 39.92 23.35
CA PRO A 60 -15.65 38.93 23.93
C PRO A 60 -16.89 39.62 24.52
N SER A 61 -18.07 39.07 24.19
CA SER A 61 -19.36 39.44 24.77
C SER A 61 -19.65 38.55 25.99
N PRO A 62 -20.27 39.08 27.08
CA PRO A 62 -20.49 38.35 28.31
C PRO A 62 -21.69 37.38 28.24
N GLU A 63 -21.55 36.27 28.94
CA GLU A 63 -22.58 35.25 29.16
C GLU A 63 -23.81 35.78 29.91
N PRO A 64 -25.01 35.32 29.60
CA PRO A 64 -26.18 35.49 30.45
C PRO A 64 -26.34 34.26 31.39
N THR A 65 -26.45 34.56 32.67
CA THR A 65 -26.82 33.61 33.75
C THR A 65 -28.32 33.25 33.62
N PRO A 66 -28.76 32.00 33.67
CA PRO A 66 -30.16 31.67 33.83
C PRO A 66 -30.56 31.52 35.30
N GLU A 67 -31.64 32.22 35.64
CA GLU A 67 -32.36 32.04 36.93
C GLU A 67 -33.19 30.71 36.92
N PRO A 68 -33.40 30.13 38.11
CA PRO A 68 -34.16 28.87 38.20
C PRO A 68 -35.67 29.09 38.17
N THR A 69 -36.37 28.39 37.31
CA THR A 69 -37.84 28.31 37.29
C THR A 69 -38.29 27.09 38.07
N GLU A 70 -39.23 27.34 39.03
CA GLU A 70 -39.83 26.32 39.91
C GLU A 70 -40.74 25.37 39.12
N GLU A 71 -40.71 24.06 39.45
CA GLU A 71 -41.58 23.02 38.96
C GLU A 71 -43.00 23.15 39.46
N PRO A 72 -44.04 22.85 38.69
CA PRO A 72 -45.37 22.57 39.20
C PRO A 72 -45.50 21.06 39.52
N THR A 73 -45.91 20.81 40.76
CA THR A 73 -46.27 19.49 41.28
C THR A 73 -47.58 18.99 40.63
N GLU A 74 -47.54 17.88 39.91
CA GLU A 74 -48.74 17.16 39.48
C GLU A 74 -49.08 16.02 40.39
N GLU A 75 -50.37 15.90 40.70
CA GLU A 75 -50.97 14.82 41.53
C GLU A 75 -50.94 13.46 40.80
N PRO A 76 -50.86 12.34 41.55
CA PRO A 76 -50.79 11.00 40.93
C PRO A 76 -52.15 10.54 40.37
N THR A 77 -52.13 10.20 39.10
CA THR A 77 -53.22 9.48 38.42
C THR A 77 -53.15 7.98 38.76
N PRO A 78 -54.27 7.29 39.04
CA PRO A 78 -54.26 5.87 39.39
C PRO A 78 -53.84 4.99 38.21
N GLU A 79 -52.96 4.01 38.49
CA GLU A 79 -52.47 3.00 37.54
C GLU A 79 -53.62 2.12 37.00
N PRO A 80 -53.67 1.83 35.71
CA PRO A 80 -54.49 0.77 35.16
C PRO A 80 -53.84 -0.60 35.48
N THR A 81 -54.61 -1.48 36.04
CA THR A 81 -54.27 -2.90 36.29
C THR A 81 -53.95 -3.57 34.93
N SER A 82 -52.74 -3.98 34.74
CA SER A 82 -52.32 -4.73 33.57
C SER A 82 -52.72 -6.20 33.65
N GLU A 83 -53.45 -6.69 32.66
CA GLU A 83 -53.64 -8.12 32.42
C GLU A 83 -52.27 -8.79 32.13
N PRO A 84 -52.07 -10.05 32.49
CA PRO A 84 -50.81 -10.74 32.24
C PRO A 84 -50.60 -10.94 30.74
N THR A 85 -49.57 -10.30 30.22
CA THR A 85 -49.04 -10.55 28.89
C THR A 85 -48.48 -11.98 28.84
N PRO A 86 -48.82 -12.80 27.82
CA PRO A 86 -48.22 -14.14 27.71
C PRO A 86 -46.70 -14.00 27.52
N GLU A 87 -45.94 -14.81 28.26
CA GLU A 87 -44.47 -14.91 28.11
C GLU A 87 -44.11 -15.17 26.64
N PRO A 88 -43.16 -14.41 26.07
CA PRO A 88 -42.68 -14.72 24.73
C PRO A 88 -42.00 -16.09 24.74
N THR A 89 -42.46 -16.99 23.88
CA THR A 89 -41.76 -18.24 23.57
C THR A 89 -40.34 -17.87 23.16
N PRO A 90 -39.28 -18.48 23.75
CA PRO A 90 -37.93 -18.17 23.34
C PRO A 90 -37.78 -18.50 21.85
N GLU A 91 -37.62 -17.48 21.06
CA GLU A 91 -37.22 -17.57 19.66
C GLU A 91 -35.85 -18.25 19.62
N ALA A 92 -35.75 -19.37 18.91
CA ALA A 92 -34.49 -20.10 18.80
C ALA A 92 -33.41 -19.12 18.32
N THR A 93 -32.40 -18.88 19.14
CA THR A 93 -31.20 -18.15 18.77
C THR A 93 -30.66 -18.81 17.50
N PRO A 94 -30.52 -18.11 16.34
CA PRO A 94 -29.92 -18.70 15.18
C PRO A 94 -28.54 -19.18 15.57
N GLU A 95 -28.23 -20.45 15.28
CA GLU A 95 -26.86 -20.94 15.39
C GLU A 95 -25.96 -19.99 14.60
N PRO A 96 -24.78 -19.62 15.13
CA PRO A 96 -23.86 -18.78 14.38
C PRO A 96 -23.56 -19.50 13.08
N THR A 97 -24.06 -18.94 11.97
CA THR A 97 -23.68 -19.37 10.63
C THR A 97 -22.19 -19.10 10.58
N SER A 98 -21.38 -20.14 10.56
CA SER A 98 -19.94 -20.00 10.34
C SER A 98 -19.79 -19.24 9.02
N GLU A 99 -19.22 -18.05 9.09
CA GLU A 99 -18.85 -17.32 7.87
C GLU A 99 -18.05 -18.29 7.01
N PRO A 100 -18.27 -18.32 5.69
CA PRO A 100 -17.52 -19.21 4.83
C PRO A 100 -16.05 -18.90 5.01
N THR A 101 -15.28 -19.86 5.50
CA THR A 101 -13.82 -19.75 5.57
C THR A 101 -13.37 -19.53 4.14
N PRO A 102 -12.69 -18.43 3.81
CA PRO A 102 -12.28 -18.14 2.45
C PRO A 102 -11.47 -19.34 1.93
N GLU A 103 -11.76 -19.75 0.71
CA GLU A 103 -11.02 -20.82 0.06
C GLU A 103 -9.60 -20.29 -0.22
N ILE A 104 -8.63 -20.84 0.52
CA ILE A 104 -7.23 -20.51 0.32
C ILE A 104 -6.78 -21.24 -0.93
N VAL A 105 -6.65 -20.52 -2.02
CA VAL A 105 -6.05 -21.06 -3.25
C VAL A 105 -4.53 -20.94 -3.10
N PRO A 106 -3.78 -22.04 -3.00
CA PRO A 106 -2.33 -21.97 -3.03
C PRO A 106 -1.90 -21.50 -4.41
N PHE A 107 -1.29 -20.33 -4.47
CA PHE A 107 -0.69 -19.81 -5.68
C PHE A 107 0.71 -20.42 -5.78
N THR A 108 0.91 -21.35 -6.70
CA THR A 108 2.21 -21.90 -7.04
C THR A 108 2.71 -21.20 -8.28
N ASP A 109 3.42 -20.09 -8.13
CA ASP A 109 4.28 -19.59 -9.19
C ASP A 109 5.57 -20.42 -9.21
N ASP A 110 6.07 -20.67 -10.41
CA ASP A 110 7.38 -21.26 -10.56
C ASP A 110 8.43 -20.36 -9.88
N THR A 111 9.26 -20.99 -9.06
CA THR A 111 10.29 -20.29 -8.30
C THR A 111 11.51 -20.09 -9.18
N GLY A 112 12.00 -18.88 -9.30
CA GLY A 112 13.18 -18.58 -10.11
C GLY A 112 13.37 -17.09 -10.39
N MET A 113 14.35 -16.81 -11.25
CA MET A 113 14.62 -15.47 -11.78
C MET A 113 13.67 -15.18 -12.96
N GLU A 114 12.42 -14.87 -12.67
CA GLU A 114 11.38 -14.67 -13.67
C GLU A 114 10.81 -13.25 -13.61
N ILE A 115 10.36 -12.76 -14.76
CA ILE A 115 9.60 -11.53 -14.90
C ILE A 115 8.24 -11.89 -15.51
N ARG A 116 7.18 -11.55 -14.79
CA ARG A 116 5.83 -11.49 -15.36
C ARG A 116 5.65 -10.13 -16.02
N ASN A 117 5.99 -10.07 -17.30
CA ASN A 117 5.88 -8.84 -18.07
C ASN A 117 4.44 -8.59 -18.52
N LYS A 118 3.85 -7.48 -18.06
CA LYS A 118 2.50 -7.00 -18.42
C LYS A 118 2.55 -5.80 -19.36
N THR A 119 3.71 -5.53 -19.94
CA THR A 119 3.98 -4.39 -20.84
C THR A 119 4.33 -4.87 -22.24
N ASP A 120 4.31 -3.95 -23.21
CA ASP A 120 4.83 -4.20 -24.55
C ASP A 120 6.35 -3.98 -24.65
N LEU A 121 7.02 -3.67 -23.54
CA LEU A 121 8.45 -3.41 -23.48
C LEU A 121 9.27 -4.71 -23.38
N GLU A 122 10.43 -4.72 -23.99
CA GLU A 122 11.35 -5.87 -23.90
C GLU A 122 12.19 -5.78 -22.62
N ALA A 123 12.23 -6.88 -21.85
CA ALA A 123 13.06 -7.03 -20.66
C ALA A 123 13.90 -8.32 -20.79
N ASP A 124 15.14 -8.18 -21.25
CA ASP A 124 16.11 -9.28 -21.30
C ASP A 124 16.83 -9.37 -19.94
N ILE A 125 16.44 -10.37 -19.15
CA ILE A 125 16.99 -10.60 -17.80
C ILE A 125 18.52 -10.76 -17.85
N ALA A 126 19.03 -11.55 -18.79
CA ALA A 126 20.46 -11.84 -18.87
C ALA A 126 21.27 -10.58 -19.21
N ALA A 127 20.76 -9.76 -20.15
CA ALA A 127 21.38 -8.49 -20.51
C ALA A 127 21.33 -7.51 -19.35
N LEU A 128 20.18 -7.37 -18.67
CA LEU A 128 20.03 -6.46 -17.53
C LEU A 128 20.94 -6.84 -16.33
N MET A 129 21.06 -8.13 -16.02
CA MET A 129 21.94 -8.61 -14.95
C MET A 129 23.43 -8.51 -15.29
N ALA A 130 23.81 -8.44 -16.56
CA ALA A 130 25.18 -8.21 -16.98
C ALA A 130 25.63 -6.74 -16.83
N GLU A 131 24.70 -5.81 -16.72
CA GLU A 131 24.99 -4.39 -16.50
C GLU A 131 25.25 -4.10 -15.01
N PRO A 132 26.19 -3.19 -14.68
CA PRO A 132 26.41 -2.81 -13.28
C PRO A 132 25.21 -2.04 -12.72
N LEU A 133 24.96 -2.20 -11.43
CA LEU A 133 24.00 -1.38 -10.70
C LEU A 133 24.52 0.07 -10.61
N THR A 134 23.61 1.03 -10.78
CA THR A 134 23.92 2.47 -10.72
C THR A 134 23.73 3.08 -9.34
N GLN A 135 22.96 2.41 -8.46
CA GLN A 135 22.72 2.85 -7.10
C GLN A 135 24.05 2.94 -6.33
N ARG A 136 24.20 4.02 -5.56
CA ARG A 136 25.32 4.23 -4.64
C ARG A 136 24.75 4.69 -3.31
N LEU A 137 25.10 3.96 -2.26
CA LEU A 137 24.65 4.25 -0.92
C LEU A 137 25.69 5.12 -0.22
N SER A 138 25.33 6.37 0.05
CA SER A 138 26.21 7.34 0.76
C SER A 138 26.43 6.91 2.20
N ALA A 139 27.63 7.19 2.73
CA ALA A 139 27.92 6.98 4.14
C ALA A 139 27.40 8.10 5.05
N GLU A 140 26.86 9.19 4.53
CA GLU A 140 26.60 10.42 5.30
C GLU A 140 25.12 10.61 5.72
N GLY A 141 24.13 10.26 4.90
CA GLY A 141 22.71 10.46 5.18
C GLY A 141 21.90 9.18 5.24
N PRO A 142 20.60 9.23 5.50
CA PRO A 142 19.71 8.09 5.24
C PRO A 142 19.76 7.72 3.77
N GLN A 143 19.81 6.41 3.50
CA GLN A 143 20.02 5.88 2.15
C GLN A 143 18.73 5.30 1.58
N ILE A 144 17.82 4.90 2.45
CA ILE A 144 16.60 4.18 2.13
C ILE A 144 15.42 4.88 2.81
N LEU A 145 14.38 5.11 2.04
CA LEU A 145 13.05 5.48 2.54
C LEU A 145 12.12 4.28 2.37
N ILE A 146 11.56 3.79 3.47
CA ILE A 146 10.42 2.87 3.45
C ILE A 146 9.15 3.69 3.61
N ILE A 147 8.16 3.45 2.75
CA ILE A 147 6.87 4.14 2.71
C ILE A 147 5.76 3.10 2.46
N HIS A 148 4.51 3.49 2.68
CA HIS A 148 3.34 2.64 2.47
C HIS A 148 2.24 3.44 1.81
N THR A 149 2.18 3.45 0.47
CA THR A 149 1.09 4.14 -0.25
C THR A 149 -0.28 3.63 0.19
N HIS A 150 -0.36 2.36 0.56
CA HIS A 150 -1.55 1.72 1.13
C HIS A 150 -1.29 1.18 2.55
N GLY A 151 -0.95 2.09 3.47
CA GLY A 151 -0.57 1.76 4.85
C GLY A 151 -1.65 1.05 5.68
N THR A 152 -2.92 1.10 5.25
CA THR A 152 -4.02 0.37 5.90
C THR A 152 -4.13 -1.09 5.49
N GLU A 153 -3.37 -1.57 4.50
CA GLU A 153 -3.38 -2.97 4.10
C GLU A 153 -3.04 -3.89 5.27
N ALA A 154 -3.93 -4.83 5.54
CA ALA A 154 -3.85 -5.74 6.67
C ALA A 154 -3.81 -7.20 6.20
N TYR A 155 -3.46 -8.06 7.12
CA TYR A 155 -3.38 -9.50 6.93
C TYR A 155 -4.51 -10.20 7.68
N LEU A 156 -4.72 -11.49 7.39
CA LEU A 156 -5.65 -12.29 8.18
C LEU A 156 -5.20 -12.36 9.63
N PRO A 157 -6.13 -12.31 10.60
CA PRO A 157 -5.80 -12.58 11.99
C PRO A 157 -5.27 -14.02 12.13
N ALA A 158 -4.25 -14.21 12.96
CA ALA A 158 -3.83 -15.54 13.35
C ALA A 158 -4.87 -16.18 14.26
N ALA A 159 -4.83 -17.51 14.39
CA ALA A 159 -5.77 -18.23 15.27
C ALA A 159 -5.67 -17.70 16.71
N GLY A 160 -6.76 -17.19 17.23
CA GLY A 160 -6.86 -16.59 18.58
C GLY A 160 -6.59 -15.09 18.64
N GLU A 161 -6.31 -14.44 17.52
CA GLU A 161 -6.29 -12.99 17.41
C GLU A 161 -7.65 -12.47 16.97
N GLU A 162 -8.23 -11.58 17.78
CA GLU A 162 -9.45 -10.87 17.44
C GLU A 162 -9.09 -9.42 17.09
N TYR A 163 -9.26 -9.04 15.83
CA TYR A 163 -9.31 -7.63 15.46
C TYR A 163 -10.43 -7.43 14.43
N THR A 164 -11.05 -6.26 14.48
CA THR A 164 -12.05 -5.89 13.49
C THR A 164 -11.38 -4.98 12.48
N PRO A 165 -11.15 -5.41 11.24
CA PRO A 165 -10.63 -4.55 10.20
C PRO A 165 -11.66 -3.43 9.92
N SER A 166 -11.18 -2.24 9.57
CA SER A 166 -12.04 -1.11 9.19
C SER A 166 -12.75 -1.33 7.84
N ASP A 167 -12.24 -2.25 7.04
CA ASP A 167 -12.74 -2.74 5.76
C ASP A 167 -12.13 -4.14 5.56
N PRO A 168 -12.65 -5.03 4.69
CA PRO A 168 -12.04 -6.33 4.46
C PRO A 168 -10.54 -6.20 4.27
N TYR A 169 -9.77 -6.82 5.18
CA TYR A 169 -8.30 -6.83 5.14
C TYR A 169 -7.61 -5.46 5.18
N ARG A 170 -8.25 -4.45 5.82
CA ARG A 170 -7.66 -3.13 6.09
C ARG A 170 -7.80 -2.75 7.56
N THR A 171 -6.82 -2.01 8.08
CA THR A 171 -6.83 -1.52 9.46
C THR A 171 -6.03 -0.21 9.58
N THR A 172 -6.45 0.65 10.49
CA THR A 172 -5.65 1.83 10.90
C THR A 172 -4.68 1.53 12.05
N ASP A 173 -4.66 0.28 12.55
CA ASP A 173 -3.69 -0.16 13.55
C ASP A 173 -2.37 -0.55 12.86
N PRO A 174 -1.30 0.23 13.02
CA PRO A 174 -0.02 -0.03 12.37
C PRO A 174 0.65 -1.34 12.81
N GLU A 175 0.28 -1.87 13.98
CA GLU A 175 0.81 -3.14 14.46
C GLU A 175 0.21 -4.36 13.75
N ARG A 176 -0.82 -4.15 12.92
CA ARG A 176 -1.56 -5.21 12.21
C ARG A 176 -1.55 -5.04 10.70
N SER A 177 -0.91 -4.00 10.19
CA SER A 177 -0.84 -3.65 8.78
C SER A 177 0.55 -3.88 8.18
N VAL A 178 0.69 -3.55 6.90
CA VAL A 178 1.97 -3.53 6.17
C VAL A 178 3.02 -2.63 6.84
N ILE A 179 2.60 -1.65 7.65
CA ILE A 179 3.52 -0.82 8.43
C ILE A 179 4.36 -1.67 9.38
N ARG A 180 3.76 -2.67 10.02
CA ARG A 180 4.50 -3.59 10.89
C ARG A 180 5.53 -4.42 10.11
N VAL A 181 5.23 -4.74 8.87
CA VAL A 181 6.18 -5.38 7.94
C VAL A 181 7.34 -4.44 7.63
N GLY A 182 7.05 -3.16 7.37
CA GLY A 182 8.05 -2.11 7.20
C GLY A 182 8.97 -1.95 8.41
N ASP A 183 8.45 -2.06 9.64
CA ASP A 183 9.26 -2.04 10.87
C ASP A 183 10.32 -3.16 10.89
N VAL A 184 9.92 -4.38 10.49
CA VAL A 184 10.83 -5.52 10.41
C VAL A 184 11.90 -5.29 9.35
N LEU A 185 11.49 -4.86 8.15
CA LEU A 185 12.45 -4.55 7.08
C LEU A 185 13.44 -3.46 7.51
N CYS A 186 12.97 -2.37 8.13
CA CYS A 186 13.79 -1.31 8.67
C CYS A 186 14.85 -1.88 9.64
N SER A 187 14.40 -2.60 10.67
CA SER A 187 15.28 -3.18 11.69
C SER A 187 16.33 -4.12 11.08
N VAL A 188 15.92 -4.97 10.13
CA VAL A 188 16.83 -5.93 9.50
C VAL A 188 17.85 -5.21 8.60
N LEU A 189 17.45 -4.22 7.82
CA LEU A 189 18.36 -3.46 6.97
C LEU A 189 19.38 -2.68 7.80
N GLU A 190 18.97 -2.15 8.96
CA GLU A 190 19.88 -1.47 9.90
C GLU A 190 20.94 -2.41 10.50
N GLU A 191 20.66 -3.70 10.67
CA GLU A 191 21.67 -4.70 11.09
C GLU A 191 22.84 -4.80 10.11
N TYR A 192 22.63 -4.46 8.83
CA TYR A 192 23.67 -4.41 7.79
C TYR A 192 24.35 -3.03 7.66
N GLY A 193 24.09 -2.12 8.61
CA GLY A 193 24.69 -0.79 8.64
C GLY A 193 24.02 0.21 7.66
N LEU A 194 22.89 -0.15 7.08
CA LEU A 194 22.09 0.75 6.24
C LEU A 194 21.30 1.70 7.13
N ARG A 195 21.12 2.94 6.69
CA ARG A 195 20.30 3.94 7.40
C ARG A 195 18.97 4.10 6.69
N VAL A 196 17.91 3.76 7.40
CA VAL A 196 16.55 3.71 6.87
C VAL A 196 15.69 4.77 7.53
N LEU A 197 14.95 5.52 6.73
CA LEU A 197 13.80 6.28 7.20
C LEU A 197 12.55 5.45 6.94
N HIS A 198 11.71 5.33 7.97
CA HIS A 198 10.45 4.62 7.85
C HIS A 198 9.29 5.60 8.04
N ASP A 199 8.59 5.91 6.97
CA ASP A 199 7.38 6.72 7.00
C ASP A 199 6.16 5.85 7.27
N ARG A 200 5.51 6.06 8.41
CA ARG A 200 4.35 5.30 8.89
C ARG A 200 3.02 6.00 8.62
N THR A 201 3.02 6.98 7.74
CA THR A 201 1.82 7.76 7.38
C THR A 201 0.83 6.89 6.61
N LEU A 202 -0.47 6.99 6.97
CA LEU A 202 -1.56 6.31 6.27
C LEU A 202 -2.04 7.18 5.09
N TYR A 203 -1.49 6.99 3.91
CA TYR A 203 -1.85 7.78 2.73
C TYR A 203 -3.20 7.41 2.12
N ASP A 204 -3.67 6.20 2.40
CA ASP A 204 -4.96 5.66 1.94
C ASP A 204 -6.10 5.86 2.95
N TYR A 205 -5.88 6.58 4.04
CA TYR A 205 -6.90 6.89 5.05
C TYR A 205 -7.01 8.42 5.26
N PRO A 206 -8.22 9.00 5.43
CA PRO A 206 -9.54 8.36 5.38
C PRO A 206 -10.07 8.13 3.96
N SER A 207 -9.30 8.39 2.92
CA SER A 207 -9.69 8.18 1.52
C SER A 207 -8.62 7.38 0.80
N TYR A 208 -9.03 6.27 0.20
CA TYR A 208 -8.16 5.48 -0.67
C TYR A 208 -7.73 6.27 -1.92
N THR A 209 -8.70 6.91 -2.57
CA THR A 209 -8.43 7.72 -3.78
C THR A 209 -7.45 8.84 -3.48
N GLY A 210 -6.44 8.99 -4.33
CA GLY A 210 -5.38 9.98 -4.18
C GLY A 210 -4.26 9.57 -3.22
N SER A 211 -4.18 8.29 -2.81
CA SER A 211 -3.09 7.80 -1.95
C SER A 211 -1.72 7.97 -2.61
N TYR A 212 -1.61 7.64 -3.91
CA TYR A 212 -0.37 7.79 -4.67
C TYR A 212 0.08 9.26 -4.78
N GLU A 213 -0.83 10.21 -4.96
CA GLU A 213 -0.51 11.64 -5.00
C GLU A 213 -0.04 12.15 -3.63
N ARG A 214 -0.65 11.68 -2.54
CA ARG A 214 -0.22 12.02 -1.19
C ARG A 214 1.14 11.43 -0.85
N ALA A 215 1.37 10.16 -1.20
CA ALA A 215 2.67 9.51 -1.06
C ALA A 215 3.75 10.20 -1.90
N ALA A 216 3.44 10.58 -3.16
CA ALA A 216 4.34 11.32 -4.02
C ALA A 216 4.84 12.63 -3.39
N ALA A 217 3.91 13.42 -2.83
CA ALA A 217 4.26 14.68 -2.16
C ALA A 217 5.21 14.45 -0.96
N SER A 218 5.03 13.37 -0.21
CA SER A 218 5.94 13.01 0.88
C SER A 218 7.29 12.52 0.38
N ILE A 219 7.32 11.68 -0.66
CA ILE A 219 8.57 11.25 -1.30
C ILE A 219 9.38 12.46 -1.74
N GLU A 220 8.76 13.42 -2.44
CA GLU A 220 9.42 14.66 -2.87
C GLU A 220 9.99 15.46 -1.68
N ALA A 221 9.24 15.58 -0.58
CA ALA A 221 9.69 16.27 0.63
C ALA A 221 10.88 15.54 1.28
N TYR A 222 10.85 14.22 1.40
CA TYR A 222 11.97 13.43 1.93
C TYR A 222 13.23 13.55 1.07
N LEU A 223 13.10 13.45 -0.25
CA LEU A 223 14.23 13.56 -1.16
C LEU A 223 14.84 14.98 -1.17
N ALA A 224 14.02 16.01 -0.92
CA ALA A 224 14.51 17.38 -0.79
C ALA A 224 15.26 17.61 0.55
N GLU A 225 14.81 16.98 1.64
CA GLU A 225 15.44 17.08 2.96
C GLU A 225 16.66 16.16 3.10
N TYR A 226 16.60 14.98 2.50
CA TYR A 226 17.63 13.93 2.59
C TYR A 226 18.12 13.51 1.19
N PRO A 227 19.00 14.28 0.56
CA PRO A 227 19.45 14.03 -0.80
C PRO A 227 20.29 12.75 -0.98
N ASP A 228 20.69 12.10 0.11
CA ASP A 228 21.41 10.82 0.12
C ASP A 228 20.47 9.61 -0.04
N ILE A 229 19.15 9.81 0.00
CA ILE A 229 18.19 8.72 -0.25
C ILE A 229 18.33 8.25 -1.71
N ALA A 230 18.82 7.03 -1.86
CA ALA A 230 19.01 6.38 -3.15
C ALA A 230 17.89 5.39 -3.48
N LEU A 231 17.22 4.85 -2.44
CA LEU A 231 16.15 3.88 -2.58
C LEU A 231 14.86 4.38 -1.93
N VAL A 232 13.73 4.16 -2.62
CA VAL A 232 12.38 4.34 -2.08
C VAL A 232 11.66 2.99 -2.20
N LEU A 233 11.37 2.38 -1.07
CA LEU A 233 10.74 1.05 -1.00
C LEU A 233 9.31 1.22 -0.49
N ASP A 234 8.34 1.08 -1.38
CA ASP A 234 6.92 1.13 -1.06
C ASP A 234 6.44 -0.27 -0.69
N VAL A 235 6.16 -0.49 0.60
CA VAL A 235 5.88 -1.83 1.13
C VAL A 235 4.38 -2.04 1.23
N HIS A 236 3.91 -3.08 0.58
CA HIS A 236 2.52 -3.48 0.41
C HIS A 236 2.31 -4.96 0.76
N ARG A 237 1.08 -5.41 0.66
CA ARG A 237 0.71 -6.81 0.49
C ARG A 237 -0.14 -6.95 -0.76
N ASP A 238 0.08 -8.01 -1.53
CA ASP A 238 -0.64 -8.27 -2.78
C ASP A 238 -2.12 -8.66 -2.53
N ALA A 239 -2.98 -8.31 -3.48
CA ALA A 239 -4.37 -8.76 -3.53
C ALA A 239 -4.74 -9.05 -4.98
N ILE A 240 -5.19 -10.27 -5.24
CA ILE A 240 -5.52 -10.74 -6.58
C ILE A 240 -7.04 -10.88 -6.69
N GLY A 241 -7.64 -10.22 -7.68
CA GLY A 241 -9.07 -10.30 -7.93
C GLY A 241 -9.89 -9.27 -7.16
N ASP A 242 -11.14 -9.60 -6.90
CA ASP A 242 -12.05 -8.75 -6.13
C ASP A 242 -11.92 -9.00 -4.61
N GLU A 243 -12.54 -8.13 -3.81
CA GLU A 243 -12.51 -8.22 -2.35
C GLU A 243 -13.13 -9.51 -1.79
N SER A 244 -13.86 -10.28 -2.60
CA SER A 244 -14.44 -11.57 -2.22
C SER A 244 -13.46 -12.73 -2.33
N THR A 245 -12.32 -12.51 -2.98
CA THR A 245 -11.31 -13.54 -3.24
C THR A 245 -10.11 -13.37 -2.32
N VAL A 246 -9.82 -14.41 -1.54
CA VAL A 246 -8.68 -14.43 -0.63
C VAL A 246 -7.64 -15.39 -1.17
N TYR A 247 -6.48 -14.85 -1.52
CA TYR A 247 -5.34 -15.64 -1.98
C TYR A 247 -4.29 -15.72 -0.89
N LYS A 248 -3.70 -16.88 -0.76
CA LYS A 248 -2.58 -17.10 0.13
C LYS A 248 -1.38 -17.57 -0.68
N THR A 249 -0.26 -16.86 -0.55
CA THR A 249 1.02 -17.33 -1.07
C THR A 249 1.81 -17.98 0.06
N CYS A 250 2.58 -19.02 -0.26
CA CYS A 250 3.36 -19.74 0.73
C CYS A 250 4.68 -20.19 0.10
N ALA A 251 5.79 -19.82 0.73
CA ALA A 251 7.09 -20.38 0.41
C ALA A 251 7.12 -21.85 0.80
N ALA A 252 7.37 -22.71 -0.17
CA ALA A 252 7.25 -24.17 -0.02
C ALA A 252 8.11 -24.69 1.13
N GLY A 253 7.49 -25.36 2.09
CA GLY A 253 8.16 -26.03 3.20
C GLY A 253 8.49 -25.15 4.42
N SER A 254 8.28 -23.82 4.37
CA SER A 254 8.64 -22.92 5.46
C SER A 254 7.45 -22.36 6.24
N GLY A 255 6.24 -22.32 5.65
CA GLY A 255 5.07 -21.66 6.23
C GLY A 255 5.14 -20.14 6.21
N MET A 256 6.14 -19.56 5.54
CA MET A 256 6.24 -18.12 5.32
C MET A 256 5.41 -17.70 4.10
N ALA A 257 5.01 -16.44 4.05
CA ALA A 257 4.49 -15.83 2.84
C ALA A 257 5.58 -15.76 1.75
N GLN A 258 5.18 -15.48 0.50
CA GLN A 258 6.13 -15.16 -0.55
C GLN A 258 6.23 -13.65 -0.74
N VAL A 259 7.36 -13.20 -1.31
CA VAL A 259 7.60 -11.80 -1.64
C VAL A 259 7.59 -11.62 -3.15
N MET A 260 6.97 -10.53 -3.64
CA MET A 260 7.01 -10.12 -5.03
C MET A 260 7.53 -8.69 -5.14
N LEU A 261 8.36 -8.43 -6.14
CA LEU A 261 8.78 -7.08 -6.48
C LEU A 261 7.94 -6.59 -7.67
N VAL A 262 7.45 -5.35 -7.58
CA VAL A 262 6.74 -4.71 -8.68
C VAL A 262 7.58 -3.56 -9.22
N CYS A 263 7.85 -3.60 -10.51
CA CYS A 263 8.53 -2.55 -11.25
C CYS A 263 7.55 -1.90 -12.22
N GLY A 264 7.35 -0.60 -12.06
CA GLY A 264 6.64 0.21 -13.03
C GLY A 264 7.53 0.55 -14.22
N THR A 265 6.91 0.94 -15.33
CA THR A 265 7.60 1.31 -16.57
C THR A 265 7.16 2.69 -17.07
N ASP A 266 7.69 3.09 -18.22
CA ASP A 266 7.33 4.32 -18.95
C ASP A 266 6.28 4.09 -20.04
N GLU A 267 5.56 2.97 -20.00
CA GLU A 267 4.57 2.66 -21.04
C GLU A 267 3.41 3.65 -21.04
N TYR A 268 2.90 4.04 -19.86
CA TYR A 268 1.80 4.98 -19.76
C TYR A 268 2.23 6.39 -19.37
N LEU A 269 3.22 6.53 -18.52
CA LEU A 269 3.71 7.82 -18.03
C LEU A 269 5.22 7.82 -18.01
N GLU A 270 5.82 8.99 -18.28
CA GLU A 270 7.29 9.17 -18.30
C GLU A 270 7.94 8.62 -17.03
N HIS A 271 8.81 7.63 -17.19
CA HIS A 271 9.59 7.00 -16.14
C HIS A 271 10.96 6.55 -16.67
N PRO A 272 11.88 7.47 -16.96
CA PRO A 272 13.16 7.15 -17.63
C PRO A 272 14.08 6.25 -16.79
N LEU A 273 13.78 6.06 -15.50
CA LEU A 273 14.60 5.29 -14.56
C LEU A 273 14.16 3.83 -14.42
N TRP A 274 13.09 3.41 -15.11
CA TRP A 274 12.50 2.07 -14.89
C TRP A 274 13.47 0.90 -15.13
N ARG A 275 14.40 1.02 -16.08
CA ARG A 275 15.39 -0.04 -16.32
C ARG A 275 16.38 -0.18 -15.15
N GLU A 276 16.76 0.93 -14.52
CA GLU A 276 17.63 0.92 -13.34
C GLU A 276 16.92 0.31 -12.14
N ASN A 277 15.63 0.62 -11.97
CA ASN A 277 14.79 0.02 -10.94
C ASN A 277 14.65 -1.49 -11.17
N LEU A 278 14.40 -1.92 -12.40
CA LEU A 278 14.31 -3.34 -12.74
C LEU A 278 15.63 -4.09 -12.51
N LYS A 279 16.79 -3.47 -12.82
CA LYS A 279 18.09 -4.08 -12.51
C LYS A 279 18.28 -4.29 -11.02
N LEU A 280 17.90 -3.31 -10.19
CA LEU A 280 17.93 -3.44 -8.75
C LEU A 280 16.99 -4.56 -8.26
N ALA A 281 15.77 -4.60 -8.79
CA ALA A 281 14.80 -5.65 -8.46
C ALA A 281 15.35 -7.05 -8.77
N LEU A 282 15.96 -7.23 -9.95
CA LEU A 282 16.61 -8.49 -10.33
C LEU A 282 17.74 -8.88 -9.38
N ALA A 283 18.56 -7.91 -8.94
CA ALA A 283 19.64 -8.18 -7.99
C ALA A 283 19.08 -8.58 -6.61
N MET A 284 18.05 -7.89 -6.11
CA MET A 284 17.37 -8.23 -4.85
C MET A 284 16.69 -9.60 -4.95
N GLN A 285 16.01 -9.90 -6.07
CA GLN A 285 15.40 -11.20 -6.30
C GLN A 285 16.46 -12.31 -6.32
N ALA A 286 17.59 -12.11 -7.00
CA ALA A 286 18.67 -13.08 -7.05
C ALA A 286 19.24 -13.38 -5.66
N ALA A 287 19.44 -12.36 -4.84
CA ALA A 287 19.88 -12.52 -3.46
C ALA A 287 18.87 -13.32 -2.63
N ALA A 288 17.58 -12.97 -2.73
CA ALA A 288 16.53 -13.65 -1.99
C ALA A 288 16.31 -15.10 -2.44
N VAL A 289 16.33 -15.39 -3.74
CA VAL A 289 16.26 -16.76 -4.30
C VAL A 289 17.47 -17.59 -3.88
N SER A 290 18.65 -16.97 -3.73
CA SER A 290 19.84 -17.65 -3.22
C SER A 290 19.72 -18.02 -1.75
N ALA A 291 19.00 -17.23 -0.96
CA ALA A 291 18.73 -17.50 0.45
C ALA A 291 17.65 -18.59 0.64
N ASP A 292 16.56 -18.49 -0.10
CA ASP A 292 15.50 -19.50 -0.18
C ASP A 292 14.83 -19.43 -1.56
N GLY A 293 14.98 -20.49 -2.35
CA GLY A 293 14.44 -20.59 -3.71
C GLY A 293 12.91 -20.49 -3.80
N ALA A 294 12.19 -20.70 -2.71
CA ALA A 294 10.74 -20.61 -2.65
C ALA A 294 10.20 -19.25 -2.17
N LEU A 295 11.07 -18.36 -1.69
CA LEU A 295 10.65 -17.08 -1.10
C LEU A 295 10.04 -16.12 -2.13
N MET A 296 10.63 -16.06 -3.33
CA MET A 296 10.26 -15.03 -4.31
C MET A 296 9.24 -15.55 -5.33
N ARG A 297 8.29 -14.68 -5.63
CA ARG A 297 7.45 -14.77 -6.83
C ARG A 297 8.15 -14.07 -8.00
N PRO A 298 7.72 -14.32 -9.26
CA PRO A 298 8.21 -13.56 -10.42
C PRO A 298 8.06 -12.05 -10.21
N ILE A 299 9.04 -11.27 -10.65
CA ILE A 299 8.92 -9.80 -10.67
C ILE A 299 7.73 -9.42 -11.55
N HIS A 300 6.84 -8.58 -11.05
CA HIS A 300 5.75 -8.01 -11.83
C HIS A 300 6.25 -6.74 -12.52
N LEU A 301 6.39 -6.78 -13.85
CA LEU A 301 6.70 -5.61 -14.67
C LEU A 301 5.41 -5.02 -15.19
N ALA A 302 5.07 -3.82 -14.72
CA ALA A 302 3.79 -3.16 -14.92
C ALA A 302 3.90 -1.94 -15.84
N PRO A 303 2.84 -1.59 -16.59
CA PRO A 303 2.84 -0.41 -17.43
C PRO A 303 2.72 0.91 -16.65
N GLU A 304 2.21 0.88 -15.41
CA GLU A 304 2.12 2.01 -14.50
C GLU A 304 3.47 2.28 -13.82
N ARG A 305 3.73 3.54 -13.46
CA ARG A 305 5.02 3.92 -12.85
C ARG A 305 5.06 3.93 -11.31
N TYR A 306 3.93 3.92 -10.61
CA TYR A 306 3.81 3.80 -9.14
C TYR A 306 4.74 4.70 -8.31
N ASN A 307 4.90 5.96 -8.65
CA ASN A 307 5.87 6.85 -7.99
C ASN A 307 7.34 6.35 -8.04
N GLN A 308 7.67 5.41 -8.92
CA GLN A 308 9.03 4.86 -9.01
C GLN A 308 9.98 5.73 -9.84
N GLN A 309 9.50 6.81 -10.44
CA GLN A 309 10.31 7.73 -11.24
C GLN A 309 11.25 8.62 -10.43
N TYR A 310 11.17 8.61 -9.11
CA TYR A 310 11.91 9.53 -8.26
C TYR A 310 13.37 9.14 -8.05
N THR A 311 13.70 7.86 -7.97
CA THR A 311 15.08 7.38 -7.83
C THR A 311 15.35 6.18 -8.73
N THR A 312 16.64 5.87 -8.96
CA THR A 312 17.04 4.64 -9.66
C THR A 312 16.84 3.37 -8.82
N GLY A 313 16.36 3.49 -7.59
CA GLY A 313 16.12 2.39 -6.66
C GLY A 313 14.71 2.43 -6.05
N SER A 314 13.71 2.92 -6.79
CA SER A 314 12.31 2.93 -6.33
C SER A 314 11.61 1.64 -6.74
N LEU A 315 11.04 0.92 -5.76
CA LEU A 315 10.37 -0.37 -5.96
C LEU A 315 9.13 -0.49 -5.08
N ILE A 316 8.12 -1.23 -5.53
CA ILE A 316 7.11 -1.80 -4.64
C ILE A 316 7.58 -3.19 -4.19
N ILE A 317 7.35 -3.49 -2.92
CA ILE A 317 7.64 -4.78 -2.31
C ILE A 317 6.33 -5.33 -1.73
N GLU A 318 5.77 -6.32 -2.41
CA GLU A 318 4.60 -7.05 -1.94
C GLU A 318 5.04 -8.17 -1.02
N VAL A 319 4.67 -8.11 0.25
CA VAL A 319 5.02 -9.13 1.24
C VAL A 319 3.78 -9.93 1.60
N GLY A 320 3.64 -11.10 1.01
CA GLY A 320 2.43 -11.91 1.11
C GLY A 320 1.24 -11.30 0.39
N THR A 321 0.06 -11.76 0.78
CA THR A 321 -1.23 -11.39 0.18
C THR A 321 -2.29 -11.17 1.27
N ASN A 322 -3.49 -10.75 0.88
CA ASN A 322 -4.64 -10.63 1.78
C ASN A 322 -5.05 -11.96 2.45
N GLY A 323 -4.57 -13.10 1.97
CA GLY A 323 -4.81 -14.42 2.57
C GLY A 323 -3.70 -14.90 3.51
N ASN A 324 -2.62 -14.16 3.66
CA ASN A 324 -1.56 -14.48 4.62
C ASN A 324 -1.90 -13.91 6.01
N THR A 325 -1.40 -14.56 7.05
CA THR A 325 -1.37 -13.97 8.40
C THR A 325 -0.20 -13.01 8.52
N LEU A 326 -0.30 -12.06 9.46
CA LEU A 326 0.80 -11.13 9.73
C LEU A 326 2.10 -11.88 10.08
N SER A 327 2.02 -12.94 10.89
CA SER A 327 3.19 -13.72 11.27
C SER A 327 3.91 -14.38 10.08
N GLU A 328 3.17 -14.84 9.07
CA GLU A 328 3.73 -15.38 7.82
C GLU A 328 4.43 -14.29 7.01
N ALA A 329 3.84 -13.09 6.96
CA ALA A 329 4.42 -11.94 6.28
C ALA A 329 5.69 -11.41 7.00
N LEU A 330 5.67 -11.32 8.34
CA LEU A 330 6.83 -10.89 9.11
C LEU A 330 8.02 -11.84 8.94
N ALA A 331 7.78 -13.16 8.92
CA ALA A 331 8.84 -14.15 8.67
C ALA A 331 9.43 -14.00 7.26
N ALA A 332 8.59 -13.76 6.25
CA ALA A 332 9.03 -13.49 4.88
C ALA A 332 9.83 -12.19 4.77
N ALA A 333 9.36 -11.12 5.43
CA ALA A 333 10.04 -9.82 5.47
C ALA A 333 11.43 -9.93 6.12
N GLU A 334 11.56 -10.69 7.20
CA GLU A 334 12.85 -10.90 7.87
C GLU A 334 13.85 -11.60 6.93
N LEU A 335 13.46 -12.70 6.29
CA LEU A 335 14.33 -13.43 5.39
C LEU A 335 14.69 -12.61 4.14
N PHE A 336 13.72 -11.96 3.53
CA PHE A 336 13.93 -11.05 2.39
C PHE A 336 14.83 -9.87 2.78
N GLY A 337 14.56 -9.24 3.92
CA GLY A 337 15.36 -8.12 4.45
C GLY A 337 16.83 -8.50 4.68
N ARG A 338 17.11 -9.72 5.18
CA ARG A 338 18.49 -10.21 5.35
C ARG A 338 19.19 -10.38 3.99
N ALA A 339 18.55 -11.02 3.03
CA ALA A 339 19.13 -11.24 1.71
C ALA A 339 19.34 -9.91 0.96
N ALA A 340 18.34 -9.03 0.98
CA ALA A 340 18.43 -7.70 0.37
C ALA A 340 19.44 -6.81 1.10
N GLY A 341 19.48 -6.85 2.43
CA GLY A 341 20.39 -6.06 3.25
C GLY A 341 21.86 -6.39 2.98
N GLU A 342 22.21 -7.68 2.89
CA GLU A 342 23.56 -8.10 2.52
C GLU A 342 23.95 -7.58 1.12
N MET A 343 23.07 -7.73 0.14
CA MET A 343 23.30 -7.24 -1.23
C MET A 343 23.42 -5.72 -1.26
N LEU A 344 22.49 -4.99 -0.62
CA LEU A 344 22.50 -3.52 -0.61
C LEU A 344 23.72 -2.96 0.13
N ALA A 345 24.17 -3.59 1.23
CA ALA A 345 25.37 -3.18 1.93
C ALA A 345 26.61 -3.24 1.02
N SER A 346 26.64 -4.14 0.03
CA SER A 346 27.72 -4.20 -0.96
C SER A 346 27.76 -2.99 -1.91
N LEU A 347 26.66 -2.22 -2.00
CA LEU A 347 26.59 -0.98 -2.79
C LEU A 347 27.02 0.26 -1.98
N ALA A 348 27.25 0.11 -0.69
CA ALA A 348 27.71 1.20 0.14
C ALA A 348 29.12 1.61 -0.27
N ALA A 349 29.36 2.92 -0.35
CA ALA A 349 30.70 3.43 -0.61
C ALA A 349 31.64 2.95 0.50
N PRO A 350 32.87 2.48 0.18
CA PRO A 350 33.85 2.21 1.21
C PRO A 350 34.11 3.50 1.99
N GLY A 351 33.88 3.44 3.31
CA GLY A 351 34.08 4.56 4.23
C GLY A 351 35.53 5.00 4.35
#